data_a387321b1359c70cffd4c0dbaa8d37c8
#
_entry.id   a387321b1359c70cffd4c0dbaa8d37c8
#
_cell.length_a   1.000
_cell.length_b   1.000
_cell.length_c   1.000
_cell.angle_alpha   90.00
_cell.angle_beta   90.00
_cell.angle_gamma   90.00
#
_symmetry.space_group_name_H-M   'P 1'
#
loop_
_entity.id
_entity.type
_entity.pdbx_description
1 polymer ?
#
loop_
_entity_poly.entity_id
_entity_poly.type
_entity_poly.pdbx_seq_one_letter_code
_entity_poly.pdbx_strand_id
1 'polypeptide(L)'
;MKDNKNKENTKNRNNKKDKDRNKKVLLWIIIVALSLVIFGTVVYTVIKERKDEDVIPEDQISYTDLIKQINDGNVEKIKMTVGSTTIKVNLKEQEEPKTAIVPSTQAFIELVQEKVQDGNEITLIQEKPSVFLSIADKAFSILPTILMLVLFVLLIQMQGLGDKGKVYEADEDDVKTTFDDVAGLDEEKQEMIEIVNFLKNPDEFYKMGAKIPKGVLLCGQPGTGKTLIAKAIAGEADVPFISMSGSEFTEMFAGLGASRVRKLFDKAKKMAPAIIFIDEIDAIGSKRSDGSTAADNDNNQTLNQLLVEMDGFDSEHTVILLAATNRPDMLDQALLRPGRFDRQITIGLPDMKGREAILKIHAKDKKLADDVDLKNIAGDTAGFTGAELENILNEAAIIATINKEKAITNKDIDDALKKVTVGVEKHSRIMSDKDKRLTAYHEAGHAIVSRFLETQKDIKEVSIIPRGVAGGYTMYKTNEDKYYVSKTEMLEKLIALLGGRASEKLILNDVSTGASNDFEVATDIAKKMVTIYGMSDKIGPLSINLEKDPYQMQIFGESIENEIGKEVKRLIDEAYAKAQAILIEHIDKLHELAAVLIEKEVISEEEFEKIFEK
;
A
#
# COMPACT_ATOMS: atom_id res chain seq x y z
N MET A 1 -37.82 15.20 -13.04
CA MET A 1 -36.79 16.17 -13.46
C MET A 1 -35.39 15.88 -12.88
N LYS A 2 -35.25 15.15 -11.75
CA LYS A 2 -33.96 14.77 -11.15
C LYS A 2 -33.19 13.68 -11.92
N ASP A 3 -33.87 12.75 -12.58
CA ASP A 3 -33.24 11.65 -13.33
C ASP A 3 -32.51 12.07 -14.62
N ASN A 4 -32.89 13.19 -15.21
CA ASN A 4 -32.22 13.68 -16.41
C ASN A 4 -30.90 14.42 -16.11
N LYS A 5 -30.77 15.09 -14.96
CA LYS A 5 -29.52 15.76 -14.54
C LYS A 5 -28.40 14.77 -14.19
N ASN A 6 -28.75 13.63 -13.56
CA ASN A 6 -27.77 12.59 -13.24
C ASN A 6 -27.23 11.86 -14.48
N LYS A 7 -28.07 11.66 -15.51
CA LYS A 7 -27.63 11.09 -16.79
C LYS A 7 -26.74 12.04 -17.60
N GLU A 8 -26.96 13.35 -17.52
CA GLU A 8 -26.13 14.35 -18.16
C GLU A 8 -24.77 14.52 -17.48
N ASN A 9 -24.72 14.51 -16.15
CA ASN A 9 -23.46 14.58 -15.39
C ASN A 9 -22.58 13.33 -15.57
N THR A 10 -23.18 12.13 -15.64
CA THR A 10 -22.44 10.89 -15.92
C THR A 10 -21.89 10.86 -17.35
N LYS A 11 -22.66 11.39 -18.32
CA LYS A 11 -22.24 11.52 -19.72
C LYS A 11 -21.09 12.54 -19.88
N ASN A 12 -21.13 13.64 -19.15
CA ASN A 12 -20.06 14.66 -19.15
C ASN A 12 -18.78 14.15 -18.44
N ARG A 13 -18.89 13.39 -17.35
CA ARG A 13 -17.74 12.74 -16.69
C ARG A 13 -17.06 11.71 -17.59
N ASN A 14 -17.83 10.88 -18.29
CA ASN A 14 -17.27 9.89 -19.22
C ASN A 14 -16.65 10.55 -20.45
N ASN A 15 -17.24 11.62 -21.00
CA ASN A 15 -16.66 12.39 -22.10
C ASN A 15 -15.35 13.10 -21.71
N LYS A 16 -15.21 13.55 -20.44
CA LYS A 16 -13.98 14.18 -19.94
C LYS A 16 -12.85 13.15 -19.73
N LYS A 17 -13.18 11.97 -19.19
CA LYS A 17 -12.23 10.84 -19.04
C LYS A 17 -11.75 10.30 -20.40
N ASP A 18 -12.65 10.16 -21.36
CA ASP A 18 -12.29 9.73 -22.72
C ASP A 18 -11.45 10.77 -23.46
N LYS A 19 -11.71 12.06 -23.25
CA LYS A 19 -10.93 13.15 -23.83
C LYS A 19 -9.50 13.20 -23.28
N ASP A 20 -9.32 12.95 -21.97
CA ASP A 20 -7.99 12.89 -21.33
C ASP A 20 -7.23 11.61 -21.71
N ARG A 21 -7.92 10.47 -21.84
CA ARG A 21 -7.34 9.22 -22.33
C ARG A 21 -6.87 9.38 -23.77
N ASN A 22 -7.68 9.99 -24.62
CA ASN A 22 -7.33 10.24 -26.02
C ASN A 22 -6.16 11.23 -26.16
N LYS A 23 -6.05 12.25 -25.30
CA LYS A 23 -4.89 13.13 -25.25
C LYS A 23 -3.61 12.40 -24.86
N LYS A 24 -3.66 11.50 -23.87
CA LYS A 24 -2.50 10.68 -23.47
C LYS A 24 -2.08 9.73 -24.60
N VAL A 25 -3.03 9.09 -25.26
CA VAL A 25 -2.76 8.21 -26.41
C VAL A 25 -2.16 8.98 -27.57
N LEU A 26 -2.70 10.17 -27.89
CA LEU A 26 -2.17 11.03 -28.95
C LEU A 26 -0.73 11.48 -28.63
N LEU A 27 -0.45 11.83 -27.38
CA LEU A 27 0.89 12.22 -26.93
C LEU A 27 1.89 11.05 -27.05
N TRP A 28 1.48 9.84 -26.68
CA TRP A 28 2.28 8.63 -26.89
C TRP A 28 2.59 8.37 -28.37
N ILE A 29 1.62 8.54 -29.25
CA ILE A 29 1.81 8.41 -30.70
C ILE A 29 2.83 9.42 -31.20
N ILE A 30 2.76 10.67 -30.73
CA ILE A 30 3.71 11.74 -31.09
C ILE A 30 5.12 11.39 -30.61
N ILE A 31 5.29 10.89 -29.40
CA ILE A 31 6.59 10.50 -28.86
C ILE A 31 7.22 9.37 -29.65
N VAL A 32 6.43 8.34 -29.98
CA VAL A 32 6.89 7.21 -30.81
C VAL A 32 7.26 7.67 -32.22
N ALA A 33 6.47 8.54 -32.84
CA ALA A 33 6.77 9.09 -34.15
C ALA A 33 8.05 9.92 -34.15
N LEU A 34 8.25 10.78 -33.14
CA LEU A 34 9.47 11.57 -32.94
C LEU A 34 10.70 10.68 -32.73
N SER A 35 10.58 9.63 -31.92
CA SER A 35 11.67 8.67 -31.69
C SER A 35 12.06 7.92 -32.97
N LEU A 36 11.09 7.55 -33.79
CA LEU A 36 11.33 6.90 -35.09
C LEU A 36 12.04 7.84 -36.08
N VAL A 37 11.70 9.13 -36.07
CA VAL A 37 12.37 10.14 -36.92
C VAL A 37 13.82 10.32 -36.45
N ILE A 38 14.09 10.41 -35.14
CA ILE A 38 15.45 10.50 -34.62
C ILE A 38 16.26 9.24 -35.00
N PHE A 39 15.68 8.06 -34.80
CA PHE A 39 16.34 6.81 -35.17
C PHE A 39 16.61 6.73 -36.68
N GLY A 40 15.65 7.12 -37.51
CA GLY A 40 15.79 7.17 -38.95
C GLY A 40 16.90 8.13 -39.42
N THR A 41 17.01 9.32 -38.80
CA THR A 41 18.09 10.27 -39.14
C THR A 41 19.46 9.77 -38.73
N VAL A 42 19.59 9.12 -37.54
CA VAL A 42 20.86 8.53 -37.10
C VAL A 42 21.26 7.37 -38.01
N VAL A 43 20.32 6.49 -38.37
CA VAL A 43 20.58 5.38 -39.30
C VAL A 43 20.97 5.90 -40.67
N TYR A 44 20.29 6.94 -41.17
CA TYR A 44 20.62 7.54 -42.45
C TYR A 44 22.03 8.15 -42.49
N THR A 45 22.45 8.86 -41.41
CA THR A 45 23.81 9.43 -41.32
C THR A 45 24.88 8.33 -41.28
N VAL A 46 24.65 7.26 -40.51
CA VAL A 46 25.58 6.11 -40.41
C VAL A 46 25.68 5.34 -41.75
N ILE A 47 24.54 5.18 -42.46
CA ILE A 47 24.55 4.52 -43.80
C ILE A 47 25.23 5.39 -44.83
N LYS A 48 25.06 6.73 -44.75
CA LYS A 48 25.72 7.66 -45.65
C LYS A 48 27.23 7.64 -45.48
N GLU A 49 27.72 7.65 -44.23
CA GLU A 49 29.16 7.55 -43.94
C GLU A 49 29.78 6.20 -44.40
N ARG A 50 29.04 5.10 -44.33
CA ARG A 50 29.51 3.77 -44.78
C ARG A 50 29.51 3.61 -46.32
N LYS A 51 28.70 4.39 -47.07
CA LYS A 51 28.68 4.27 -48.53
C LYS A 51 29.87 4.98 -49.21
N ASP A 52 30.56 5.84 -48.51
CA ASP A 52 31.66 6.63 -49.09
C ASP A 52 33.02 5.90 -48.99
N GLU A 53 33.10 4.67 -48.49
CA GLU A 53 34.40 4.05 -48.19
C GLU A 53 34.97 3.11 -49.26
N ASP A 54 34.23 2.59 -50.28
CA ASP A 54 34.81 1.47 -51.09
C ASP A 54 34.57 1.44 -52.63
N VAL A 55 34.02 2.47 -53.24
CA VAL A 55 33.86 2.47 -54.72
C VAL A 55 34.24 3.85 -55.28
N ILE A 56 35.38 3.91 -56.01
CA ILE A 56 35.70 5.09 -56.81
C ILE A 56 34.70 5.14 -57.98
N PRO A 57 33.80 6.10 -58.07
CA PRO A 57 32.85 6.22 -59.18
C PRO A 57 33.64 6.47 -60.48
N GLU A 58 33.07 6.04 -61.65
CA GLU A 58 33.72 6.21 -62.96
C GLU A 58 34.10 7.69 -63.27
N ASP A 59 33.46 8.63 -62.60
CA ASP A 59 33.71 10.09 -62.70
C ASP A 59 34.84 10.57 -61.76
N GLN A 60 35.50 9.69 -61.00
CA GLN A 60 36.50 10.08 -60.01
C GLN A 60 37.92 9.74 -60.45
N ILE A 61 38.83 10.68 -60.35
CA ILE A 61 40.25 10.45 -60.60
C ILE A 61 41.00 10.41 -59.26
N SER A 62 41.93 9.45 -59.13
CA SER A 62 42.78 9.37 -57.93
C SER A 62 43.67 10.62 -57.80
N TYR A 63 43.99 11.01 -56.52
CA TYR A 63 44.90 12.14 -56.31
C TYR A 63 46.24 11.94 -56.99
N THR A 64 46.79 10.75 -56.99
CA THR A 64 48.08 10.40 -57.61
C THR A 64 48.01 10.54 -59.17
N ASP A 65 46.89 10.14 -59.77
CA ASP A 65 46.73 10.26 -61.21
C ASP A 65 46.45 11.71 -61.60
N LEU A 66 45.73 12.46 -60.78
CA LEU A 66 45.58 13.89 -60.97
C LEU A 66 46.92 14.63 -60.96
N ILE A 67 47.82 14.31 -60.04
CA ILE A 67 49.17 14.94 -60.01
C ILE A 67 49.95 14.59 -61.29
N LYS A 68 49.85 13.34 -61.79
CA LYS A 68 50.48 12.95 -63.08
C LYS A 68 49.90 13.79 -64.23
N GLN A 69 48.57 13.90 -64.36
CA GLN A 69 47.91 14.70 -65.40
C GLN A 69 48.30 16.17 -65.32
N ILE A 70 48.48 16.73 -64.15
CA ILE A 70 48.96 18.11 -63.93
C ILE A 70 50.42 18.22 -64.42
N ASN A 71 51.29 17.28 -64.10
CA ASN A 71 52.70 17.27 -64.53
C ASN A 71 52.83 17.10 -66.05
N ASP A 72 51.99 16.28 -66.63
CA ASP A 72 51.98 15.99 -68.08
C ASP A 72 51.33 17.13 -68.89
N GLY A 73 50.81 18.17 -68.24
CA GLY A 73 50.20 19.37 -68.86
C GLY A 73 48.82 19.09 -69.50
N ASN A 74 48.14 18.02 -69.10
CA ASN A 74 46.87 17.59 -69.68
C ASN A 74 45.63 18.18 -68.95
N VAL A 75 45.82 19.03 -67.94
CA VAL A 75 44.73 19.71 -67.20
C VAL A 75 44.51 21.07 -67.77
N GLU A 76 43.26 21.35 -68.20
CA GLU A 76 42.86 22.65 -68.75
C GLU A 76 42.30 23.57 -67.63
N LYS A 77 41.44 23.00 -66.77
CA LYS A 77 40.69 23.81 -65.80
C LYS A 77 40.42 23.05 -64.51
N ILE A 78 40.62 23.70 -63.38
CA ILE A 78 40.30 23.19 -62.06
C ILE A 78 39.28 24.12 -61.40
N LYS A 79 38.14 23.57 -60.96
CA LYS A 79 37.14 24.28 -60.20
C LYS A 79 37.15 23.73 -58.77
N MET A 80 37.23 24.62 -57.80
CA MET A 80 37.22 24.27 -56.40
C MET A 80 36.27 25.18 -55.62
N THR A 81 35.58 24.60 -54.64
CA THR A 81 34.74 25.36 -53.71
C THR A 81 35.50 25.66 -52.44
N VAL A 82 35.46 26.88 -51.96
CA VAL A 82 36.16 27.26 -50.69
C VAL A 82 35.64 26.43 -49.54
N GLY A 83 36.57 25.73 -48.85
CA GLY A 83 36.27 24.86 -47.72
C GLY A 83 35.91 23.41 -48.08
N SER A 84 35.94 23.03 -49.37
CA SER A 84 35.73 21.64 -49.81
C SER A 84 37.07 21.01 -50.22
N THR A 85 37.27 19.78 -49.86
CA THR A 85 38.42 18.95 -50.32
C THR A 85 38.15 18.29 -51.68
N THR A 86 36.94 18.38 -52.19
CA THR A 86 36.53 17.86 -53.48
C THR A 86 36.67 18.95 -54.56
N ILE A 87 37.41 18.65 -55.61
CA ILE A 87 37.65 19.52 -56.75
C ILE A 87 37.13 18.90 -58.04
N LYS A 88 36.72 19.71 -59.01
CA LYS A 88 36.38 19.28 -60.35
C LYS A 88 37.49 19.67 -61.32
N VAL A 89 37.91 18.70 -62.12
CA VAL A 89 39.03 18.86 -63.05
C VAL A 89 38.59 18.57 -64.47
N ASN A 90 38.83 19.49 -65.38
CA ASN A 90 38.62 19.31 -66.81
C ASN A 90 39.97 18.98 -67.45
N LEU A 91 40.03 17.81 -68.14
CA LEU A 91 41.20 17.34 -68.90
C LEU A 91 41.05 17.79 -70.36
N LYS A 92 42.18 18.07 -71.05
CA LYS A 92 42.19 18.57 -72.44
C LYS A 92 41.56 17.64 -73.47
N GLU A 93 41.55 16.35 -73.17
CA GLU A 93 41.02 15.34 -74.11
C GLU A 93 39.66 14.75 -73.71
N GLN A 94 38.99 15.26 -72.64
CA GLN A 94 37.72 14.75 -72.12
C GLN A 94 36.69 15.89 -71.95
N GLU A 95 35.49 15.70 -72.52
CA GLU A 95 34.43 16.72 -72.41
C GLU A 95 33.78 16.79 -71.02
N GLU A 96 33.79 15.68 -70.23
CA GLU A 96 33.17 15.64 -68.91
C GLU A 96 34.21 15.90 -67.78
N PRO A 97 33.86 16.80 -66.85
CA PRO A 97 34.74 17.10 -65.72
C PRO A 97 34.83 15.90 -64.75
N LYS A 98 36.05 15.49 -64.41
CA LYS A 98 36.25 14.48 -63.35
C LYS A 98 36.37 15.13 -61.96
N THR A 99 35.91 14.39 -60.94
CA THR A 99 36.03 14.80 -59.56
C THR A 99 37.27 14.18 -58.91
N ALA A 100 38.00 14.94 -58.10
CA ALA A 100 39.10 14.45 -57.31
C ALA A 100 39.01 14.95 -55.86
N ILE A 101 39.48 14.12 -54.91
CA ILE A 101 39.59 14.52 -53.50
C ILE A 101 41.08 14.85 -53.21
N VAL A 102 41.30 16.07 -52.71
CA VAL A 102 42.65 16.53 -52.37
C VAL A 102 42.87 16.50 -50.84
N PRO A 103 44.00 15.97 -50.36
CA PRO A 103 44.26 15.86 -48.93
C PRO A 103 44.33 17.19 -48.20
N SER A 104 44.81 18.25 -48.88
CA SER A 104 44.87 19.62 -48.39
C SER A 104 44.66 20.58 -49.55
N THR A 105 43.61 21.39 -49.46
CA THR A 105 43.25 22.38 -50.48
C THR A 105 44.37 23.42 -50.65
N GLN A 106 45.03 23.80 -49.54
CA GLN A 106 46.07 24.80 -49.58
C GLN A 106 47.37 24.28 -50.22
N ALA A 107 47.82 23.09 -49.84
CA ALA A 107 48.98 22.44 -50.42
C ALA A 107 48.77 22.14 -51.92
N PHE A 108 47.50 21.81 -52.30
CA PHE A 108 47.15 21.60 -53.70
C PHE A 108 47.17 22.87 -54.52
N ILE A 109 46.72 24.00 -53.96
CA ILE A 109 46.78 25.32 -54.61
C ILE A 109 48.25 25.73 -54.84
N GLU A 110 49.09 25.56 -53.87
CA GLU A 110 50.54 25.86 -53.96
C GLU A 110 51.20 25.02 -55.07
N LEU A 111 50.90 23.74 -55.15
CA LEU A 111 51.40 22.84 -56.17
C LEU A 111 50.90 23.28 -57.59
N VAL A 112 49.63 23.60 -57.74
CA VAL A 112 49.07 24.09 -59.02
C VAL A 112 49.71 25.43 -59.42
N GLN A 113 49.95 26.35 -58.47
CA GLN A 113 50.59 27.62 -58.73
C GLN A 113 52.07 27.45 -59.19
N GLU A 114 52.80 26.51 -58.54
CA GLU A 114 54.15 26.15 -58.95
C GLU A 114 54.18 25.67 -60.41
N LYS A 115 53.26 24.78 -60.77
CA LYS A 115 53.17 24.22 -62.12
C LYS A 115 52.71 25.25 -63.18
N VAL A 116 51.92 26.20 -62.81
CA VAL A 116 51.54 27.33 -63.69
C VAL A 116 52.78 28.23 -63.92
N GLN A 117 53.65 28.43 -62.93
CA GLN A 117 54.89 29.17 -63.09
C GLN A 117 55.89 28.41 -63.98
N ASP A 118 55.88 27.07 -63.96
CA ASP A 118 56.70 26.20 -64.83
C ASP A 118 56.20 26.17 -66.30
N GLY A 119 55.14 26.90 -66.65
CA GLY A 119 54.66 27.07 -68.04
C GLY A 119 53.42 26.26 -68.40
N ASN A 120 52.76 25.62 -67.47
CA ASN A 120 51.48 24.93 -67.73
C ASN A 120 50.33 25.92 -67.73
N GLU A 121 49.49 25.91 -68.76
CA GLU A 121 48.29 26.72 -68.84
C GLU A 121 47.12 26.05 -68.11
N ILE A 122 47.03 26.22 -66.79
CA ILE A 122 45.93 25.71 -65.95
C ILE A 122 45.09 26.85 -65.42
N THR A 123 43.80 26.82 -65.71
CA THR A 123 42.84 27.82 -65.19
C THR A 123 42.27 27.36 -63.86
N LEU A 124 42.63 28.00 -62.74
CA LEU A 124 42.08 27.72 -61.40
C LEU A 124 40.88 28.62 -61.09
N ILE A 125 39.69 28.08 -60.87
CA ILE A 125 38.46 28.83 -60.53
C ILE A 125 38.04 28.47 -59.11
N GLN A 126 37.91 29.47 -58.27
CA GLN A 126 37.41 29.34 -56.92
C GLN A 126 35.94 29.78 -56.82
N GLU A 127 35.03 28.87 -56.49
CA GLU A 127 33.62 29.13 -56.34
C GLU A 127 33.26 29.31 -54.85
N LYS A 128 32.34 30.21 -54.54
CA LYS A 128 31.82 30.38 -53.18
C LYS A 128 30.86 29.24 -52.85
N PRO A 129 30.88 28.71 -51.58
CA PRO A 129 29.95 27.67 -51.20
C PRO A 129 28.52 28.18 -51.29
N SER A 130 27.60 27.31 -51.71
CA SER A 130 26.17 27.64 -51.77
C SER A 130 25.66 27.86 -50.34
N VAL A 131 25.15 29.07 -50.09
CA VAL A 131 24.60 29.48 -48.78
C VAL A 131 23.47 28.58 -48.35
N PHE A 132 22.69 28.07 -49.30
CA PHE A 132 21.58 27.15 -49.00
C PHE A 132 22.04 25.80 -48.48
N LEU A 133 23.07 25.19 -49.07
CA LEU A 133 23.63 23.91 -48.60
C LEU A 133 24.27 24.04 -47.22
N SER A 134 24.99 25.13 -46.97
CA SER A 134 25.63 25.36 -45.67
C SER A 134 24.64 25.62 -44.52
N ILE A 135 23.49 26.20 -44.81
CA ILE A 135 22.38 26.38 -43.86
C ILE A 135 21.67 25.03 -43.63
N ALA A 136 21.44 24.27 -44.70
CA ALA A 136 20.82 22.94 -44.57
C ALA A 136 21.64 21.98 -43.74
N ASP A 137 22.95 21.89 -43.93
CA ASP A 137 23.83 21.02 -43.14
C ASP A 137 23.86 21.45 -41.65
N LYS A 138 23.90 22.74 -41.36
CA LYS A 138 23.82 23.23 -39.97
C LYS A 138 22.46 23.01 -39.34
N ALA A 139 21.39 23.17 -40.11
CA ALA A 139 20.03 22.89 -39.61
C ALA A 139 19.83 21.41 -39.33
N PHE A 140 20.35 20.52 -40.18
CA PHE A 140 20.30 19.06 -39.97
C PHE A 140 21.12 18.60 -38.74
N SER A 141 22.27 19.25 -38.47
CA SER A 141 23.09 18.90 -37.29
C SER A 141 22.46 19.34 -35.96
N ILE A 142 21.65 20.41 -35.95
CA ILE A 142 21.00 20.94 -34.74
C ILE A 142 19.62 20.31 -34.50
N LEU A 143 18.96 19.81 -35.54
CA LEU A 143 17.61 19.23 -35.47
C LEU A 143 17.45 18.07 -34.44
N PRO A 144 18.36 17.08 -34.35
CA PRO A 144 18.26 16.03 -33.34
C PRO A 144 18.34 16.57 -31.92
N THR A 145 19.17 17.60 -31.69
CA THR A 145 19.34 18.20 -30.34
C THR A 145 18.07 18.94 -29.91
N ILE A 146 17.45 19.70 -30.83
CA ILE A 146 16.17 20.38 -30.56
C ILE A 146 15.06 19.33 -30.30
N LEU A 147 15.03 18.28 -31.11
CA LEU A 147 14.04 17.21 -31.01
C LEU A 147 14.17 16.46 -29.67
N MET A 148 15.40 16.21 -29.22
CA MET A 148 15.70 15.59 -27.92
C MET A 148 15.26 16.48 -26.76
N LEU A 149 15.45 17.78 -26.88
CA LEU A 149 15.04 18.77 -25.88
C LEU A 149 13.50 18.85 -25.78
N VAL A 150 12.81 18.84 -26.92
CA VAL A 150 11.34 18.79 -26.96
C VAL A 150 10.83 17.48 -26.34
N LEU A 151 11.44 16.34 -26.67
CA LEU A 151 11.10 15.05 -26.08
C LEU A 151 11.30 15.05 -24.55
N PHE A 152 12.40 15.63 -24.07
CA PHE A 152 12.69 15.76 -22.65
C PHE A 152 11.66 16.63 -21.93
N VAL A 153 11.26 17.76 -22.51
CA VAL A 153 10.19 18.62 -21.96
C VAL A 153 8.84 17.89 -21.96
N LEU A 154 8.52 17.13 -23.01
CA LEU A 154 7.29 16.32 -23.04
C LEU A 154 7.31 15.19 -22.00
N LEU A 155 8.45 14.55 -21.78
CA LEU A 155 8.60 13.53 -20.73
C LEU A 155 8.43 14.13 -19.33
N ILE A 156 8.99 15.31 -19.06
CA ILE A 156 8.79 16.05 -17.82
C ILE A 156 7.31 16.39 -17.61
N GLN A 157 6.60 16.81 -18.65
CA GLN A 157 5.16 17.06 -18.57
C GLN A 157 4.35 15.79 -18.37
N MET A 158 4.78 14.65 -18.90
CA MET A 158 4.14 13.34 -18.67
C MET A 158 4.42 12.78 -17.28
N GLN A 159 5.58 13.01 -16.68
CA GLN A 159 5.91 12.58 -15.33
C GLN A 159 5.17 13.34 -14.23
N GLY A 160 4.23 14.20 -14.61
CA GLY A 160 3.27 14.76 -13.65
C GLY A 160 3.88 15.72 -12.65
N LEU A 161 4.79 16.61 -13.07
CA LEU A 161 5.15 17.82 -12.28
C LEU A 161 3.95 18.75 -12.07
N GLY A 162 2.77 18.17 -11.99
CA GLY A 162 1.52 18.85 -11.82
C GLY A 162 0.35 17.94 -11.52
N ASP A 163 0.58 16.73 -11.01
CA ASP A 163 -0.53 16.02 -10.40
C ASP A 163 -0.92 16.83 -9.16
N LYS A 164 -1.95 17.62 -9.36
CA LYS A 164 -2.68 18.25 -8.25
C LYS A 164 -3.09 17.08 -7.40
N GLY A 165 -2.36 16.82 -6.29
CA GLY A 165 -2.79 15.86 -5.31
C GLY A 165 -4.30 16.02 -5.21
N LYS A 166 -5.03 14.95 -5.38
CA LYS A 166 -6.48 14.96 -5.22
C LYS A 166 -6.73 15.31 -3.78
N VAL A 167 -6.73 16.60 -3.49
CA VAL A 167 -7.37 17.11 -2.28
C VAL A 167 -8.82 16.74 -2.54
N TYR A 168 -9.28 15.67 -1.92
CA TYR A 168 -10.68 15.33 -1.92
C TYR A 168 -11.39 16.51 -1.27
N GLU A 169 -12.00 17.35 -2.09
CA GLU A 169 -13.14 18.11 -1.62
C GLU A 169 -14.18 17.06 -1.30
N ALA A 170 -14.62 16.99 -0.06
CA ALA A 170 -15.84 16.27 0.26
C ALA A 170 -16.88 16.78 -0.75
N ASP A 171 -17.35 15.88 -1.63
CA ASP A 171 -18.55 16.17 -2.41
C ASP A 171 -19.64 16.48 -1.38
N GLU A 172 -20.50 17.47 -1.65
CA GLU A 172 -21.62 17.84 -0.76
C GLU A 172 -22.49 16.64 -0.31
N ASP A 173 -22.39 15.51 -1.00
CA ASP A 173 -23.05 14.24 -0.64
C ASP A 173 -22.31 13.42 0.44
N ASP A 174 -21.01 13.60 0.68
CA ASP A 174 -20.23 12.92 1.72
C ASP A 174 -20.36 13.59 3.10
N VAL A 175 -20.84 14.83 3.17
CA VAL A 175 -21.02 15.60 4.42
C VAL A 175 -22.29 15.19 5.20
N LYS A 176 -23.02 14.18 4.76
CA LYS A 176 -24.26 13.72 5.42
C LYS A 176 -24.02 12.75 6.58
N THR A 177 -22.81 12.29 6.80
CA THR A 177 -22.49 11.41 7.92
C THR A 177 -22.54 12.20 9.22
N THR A 178 -23.43 11.81 10.13
CA THR A 178 -23.61 12.42 11.45
C THR A 178 -23.31 11.42 12.57
N PHE A 179 -23.40 11.83 13.83
CA PHE A 179 -23.26 10.90 14.95
C PHE A 179 -24.33 9.80 15.01
N ASP A 180 -25.44 9.95 14.32
CA ASP A 180 -26.47 8.91 14.19
C ASP A 180 -26.02 7.73 13.28
N ASP A 181 -25.05 7.97 12.41
CA ASP A 181 -24.46 6.95 11.53
C ASP A 181 -23.28 6.21 12.19
N VAL A 182 -22.82 6.69 13.35
CA VAL A 182 -21.77 6.06 14.15
C VAL A 182 -22.42 5.33 15.30
N ALA A 183 -22.29 4.02 15.36
CA ALA A 183 -22.82 3.21 16.46
C ALA A 183 -21.75 2.91 17.50
N GLY A 184 -22.14 2.81 18.76
CA GLY A 184 -21.19 2.73 19.86
C GLY A 184 -20.38 4.01 20.02
N LEU A 185 -19.27 3.97 20.74
CA LEU A 185 -18.37 5.11 20.97
C LEU A 185 -19.11 6.29 21.65
N ASP A 186 -20.01 6.00 22.59
CA ASP A 186 -20.84 7.05 23.19
C ASP A 186 -20.01 8.02 24.03
N GLU A 187 -18.98 7.54 24.71
CA GLU A 187 -18.02 8.34 25.47
C GLU A 187 -17.14 9.18 24.54
N GLU A 188 -16.61 8.59 23.49
CA GLU A 188 -15.79 9.30 22.50
C GLU A 188 -16.61 10.35 21.76
N LYS A 189 -17.87 10.05 21.41
CA LYS A 189 -18.78 11.05 20.83
C LYS A 189 -18.99 12.23 21.76
N GLN A 190 -19.10 11.99 23.07
CA GLN A 190 -19.33 13.04 24.06
C GLN A 190 -18.13 14.00 24.13
N GLU A 191 -16.89 13.49 24.04
CA GLU A 191 -15.69 14.32 23.91
C GLU A 191 -15.67 15.11 22.59
N MET A 192 -16.17 14.52 21.50
CA MET A 192 -16.24 15.17 20.18
C MET A 192 -17.30 16.26 20.09
N ILE A 193 -18.39 16.18 20.89
CA ILE A 193 -19.42 17.23 20.96
C ILE A 193 -18.82 18.58 21.37
N GLU A 194 -17.78 18.60 22.21
CA GLU A 194 -17.08 19.84 22.55
C GLU A 194 -16.45 20.50 21.33
N ILE A 195 -15.86 19.68 20.44
CA ILE A 195 -15.25 20.14 19.19
C ILE A 195 -16.31 20.65 18.22
N VAL A 196 -17.42 19.92 18.10
CA VAL A 196 -18.58 20.33 17.27
C VAL A 196 -19.14 21.67 17.74
N ASN A 197 -19.35 21.84 19.06
CA ASN A 197 -19.86 23.08 19.64
C ASN A 197 -18.91 24.26 19.38
N PHE A 198 -17.61 24.03 19.47
CA PHE A 198 -16.64 25.05 19.13
C PHE A 198 -16.68 25.45 17.65
N LEU A 199 -16.73 24.47 16.73
CA LEU A 199 -16.81 24.76 15.30
C LEU A 199 -18.07 25.53 14.94
N LYS A 200 -19.21 25.24 15.63
CA LYS A 200 -20.47 25.96 15.44
C LYS A 200 -20.46 27.38 16.02
N ASN A 201 -19.84 27.59 17.17
CA ASN A 201 -19.90 28.85 17.95
C ASN A 201 -18.52 29.27 18.49
N PRO A 202 -17.48 29.50 17.66
CA PRO A 202 -16.12 29.79 18.14
C PRO A 202 -16.02 31.05 19.00
N ASP A 203 -16.82 32.08 18.70
CA ASP A 203 -16.80 33.35 19.41
C ASP A 203 -17.15 33.25 20.90
N GLU A 204 -18.01 32.32 21.28
CA GLU A 204 -18.41 32.13 22.69
C GLU A 204 -17.22 31.60 23.50
N PHE A 205 -16.48 30.67 22.97
CA PHE A 205 -15.31 30.10 23.60
C PHE A 205 -14.17 31.12 23.72
N TYR A 206 -13.92 31.90 22.65
CA TYR A 206 -12.90 32.95 22.69
C TYR A 206 -13.24 34.04 23.70
N LYS A 207 -14.51 34.47 23.84
CA LYS A 207 -14.95 35.46 24.83
C LYS A 207 -14.72 34.98 26.26
N MET A 208 -14.83 33.69 26.52
CA MET A 208 -14.56 33.08 27.84
C MET A 208 -13.06 32.83 28.07
N GLY A 209 -12.20 33.08 27.08
CA GLY A 209 -10.75 32.84 27.17
C GLY A 209 -10.35 31.38 27.08
N ALA A 210 -11.25 30.50 26.60
CA ALA A 210 -10.96 29.10 26.43
C ALA A 210 -9.96 28.89 25.31
N LYS A 211 -8.96 28.04 25.55
CA LYS A 211 -8.03 27.54 24.52
C LYS A 211 -8.53 26.19 24.01
N ILE A 212 -8.85 26.14 22.75
CA ILE A 212 -9.37 24.93 22.14
C ILE A 212 -8.25 24.10 21.56
N PRO A 213 -8.36 22.76 21.58
CA PRO A 213 -7.35 21.90 21.01
C PRO A 213 -7.23 22.18 19.50
N LYS A 214 -6.01 22.45 19.06
CA LYS A 214 -5.69 22.68 17.65
C LYS A 214 -5.69 21.37 16.87
N GLY A 215 -5.37 20.26 17.53
CA GLY A 215 -5.30 18.93 16.95
C GLY A 215 -5.82 17.85 17.88
N VAL A 216 -6.50 16.87 17.28
CA VAL A 216 -6.98 15.66 17.95
C VAL A 216 -6.44 14.45 17.22
N LEU A 217 -5.82 13.55 17.96
CA LEU A 217 -5.29 12.30 17.44
C LEU A 217 -6.23 11.15 17.80
N LEU A 218 -6.76 10.48 16.78
CA LEU A 218 -7.57 9.27 16.89
C LEU A 218 -6.67 8.05 16.82
N CYS A 219 -6.55 7.33 17.94
CA CYS A 219 -5.74 6.11 18.04
C CYS A 219 -6.65 4.89 18.09
N GLY A 220 -6.24 3.77 17.49
CA GLY A 220 -6.99 2.52 17.61
C GLY A 220 -6.64 1.53 16.50
N GLN A 221 -7.15 0.30 16.64
CA GLN A 221 -6.95 -0.75 15.64
C GLN A 221 -7.59 -0.37 14.28
N PRO A 222 -7.12 -0.93 13.15
CA PRO A 222 -7.78 -0.75 11.87
C PRO A 222 -9.23 -1.25 11.93
N GLY A 223 -10.15 -0.55 11.24
CA GLY A 223 -11.56 -0.95 11.19
C GLY A 223 -12.42 -0.55 12.39
N THR A 224 -11.89 0.18 13.39
CA THR A 224 -12.66 0.64 14.57
C THR A 224 -13.52 1.88 14.34
N GLY A 225 -13.47 2.50 13.13
CA GLY A 225 -14.32 3.64 12.80
C GLY A 225 -13.67 5.03 12.94
N LYS A 226 -12.34 5.14 13.05
CA LYS A 226 -11.61 6.42 13.18
C LYS A 226 -11.97 7.42 12.08
N THR A 227 -11.93 7.01 10.84
CA THR A 227 -12.26 7.85 9.69
C THR A 227 -13.76 8.19 9.65
N LEU A 228 -14.62 7.26 10.11
CA LEU A 228 -16.07 7.46 10.16
C LEU A 228 -16.43 8.53 11.19
N ILE A 229 -15.88 8.47 12.42
CA ILE A 229 -16.14 9.46 13.45
C ILE A 229 -15.60 10.83 13.06
N ALA A 230 -14.45 10.91 12.38
CA ALA A 230 -13.90 12.17 11.87
C ALA A 230 -14.85 12.84 10.85
N LYS A 231 -15.45 12.05 9.94
CA LYS A 231 -16.49 12.53 9.01
C LYS A 231 -17.75 12.96 9.74
N ALA A 232 -18.16 12.19 10.75
CA ALA A 232 -19.36 12.50 11.53
C ALA A 232 -19.22 13.82 12.30
N ILE A 233 -18.04 14.14 12.82
CA ILE A 233 -17.77 15.45 13.47
C ILE A 233 -17.98 16.60 12.47
N ALA A 234 -17.49 16.46 11.24
CA ALA A 234 -17.63 17.48 10.22
C ALA A 234 -19.10 17.67 9.79
N GLY A 235 -19.81 16.55 9.57
CA GLY A 235 -21.23 16.59 9.23
C GLY A 235 -22.10 17.13 10.36
N GLU A 236 -21.82 16.77 11.60
CA GLU A 236 -22.52 17.29 12.77
C GLU A 236 -22.24 18.79 12.98
N ALA A 237 -21.02 19.24 12.69
CA ALA A 237 -20.65 20.66 12.76
C ALA A 237 -21.09 21.48 11.54
N ASP A 238 -21.50 20.84 10.45
CA ASP A 238 -21.82 21.45 9.13
C ASP A 238 -20.66 22.29 8.59
N VAL A 239 -19.44 21.72 8.64
CA VAL A 239 -18.21 22.38 8.17
C VAL A 239 -17.52 21.56 7.08
N PRO A 240 -16.74 22.21 6.19
CA PRO A 240 -15.94 21.53 5.18
C PRO A 240 -14.96 20.52 5.78
N PHE A 241 -14.91 19.32 5.18
CA PHE A 241 -14.01 18.23 5.55
C PHE A 241 -12.99 17.99 4.46
N ILE A 242 -11.71 18.21 4.78
CA ILE A 242 -10.61 18.03 3.82
C ILE A 242 -9.77 16.87 4.30
N SER A 243 -9.85 15.72 3.61
CA SER A 243 -9.12 14.52 4.00
C SER A 243 -7.94 14.23 3.07
N MET A 244 -6.87 13.71 3.66
CA MET A 244 -5.68 13.25 2.96
C MET A 244 -5.06 12.07 3.73
N SER A 245 -4.50 11.07 3.00
CA SER A 245 -3.70 10.03 3.63
C SER A 245 -2.28 10.53 3.92
N GLY A 246 -1.70 10.12 5.04
CA GLY A 246 -0.30 10.35 5.36
C GLY A 246 0.66 9.86 4.27
N SER A 247 0.32 8.76 3.62
CA SER A 247 1.09 8.22 2.50
C SER A 247 1.13 9.13 1.26
N GLU A 248 0.13 10.01 1.08
CA GLU A 248 0.11 10.96 -0.03
C GLU A 248 1.14 12.09 0.11
N PHE A 249 1.72 12.27 1.29
CA PHE A 249 2.80 13.23 1.50
C PHE A 249 4.18 12.65 1.20
N THR A 250 4.31 11.32 1.11
CA THR A 250 5.57 10.66 0.80
C THR A 250 5.78 10.65 -0.71
N GLU A 251 6.89 11.23 -1.18
CA GLU A 251 7.20 11.38 -2.60
C GLU A 251 8.67 11.04 -2.88
N MET A 252 8.98 10.70 -4.13
CA MET A 252 10.36 10.42 -4.56
C MET A 252 11.23 11.69 -4.68
N PHE A 253 10.63 12.88 -4.74
CA PHE A 253 11.33 14.15 -4.92
C PHE A 253 11.29 15.00 -3.66
N ALA A 254 12.46 15.37 -3.16
CA ALA A 254 12.59 16.15 -1.94
C ALA A 254 11.81 17.47 -1.97
N GLY A 255 11.10 17.75 -0.87
CA GLY A 255 10.35 18.99 -0.64
C GLY A 255 8.93 19.03 -1.22
N LEU A 256 8.48 18.03 -1.99
CA LEU A 256 7.11 17.98 -2.49
C LEU A 256 6.11 17.71 -1.36
N GLY A 257 6.43 16.83 -0.41
CA GLY A 257 5.61 16.55 0.75
C GLY A 257 5.34 17.81 1.58
N ALA A 258 6.37 18.57 1.91
CA ALA A 258 6.25 19.85 2.60
C ALA A 258 5.41 20.90 1.83
N SER A 259 5.51 20.89 0.50
CA SER A 259 4.67 21.77 -0.34
C SER A 259 3.20 21.37 -0.31
N ARG A 260 2.88 20.06 -0.24
CA ARG A 260 1.51 19.55 -0.12
C ARG A 260 0.90 19.92 1.23
N VAL A 261 1.67 19.78 2.31
CA VAL A 261 1.25 20.22 3.66
C VAL A 261 0.82 21.68 3.61
N ARG A 262 1.67 22.59 3.12
CA ARG A 262 1.32 24.01 3.00
C ARG A 262 0.04 24.26 2.22
N LYS A 263 -0.12 23.61 1.05
CA LYS A 263 -1.31 23.77 0.22
C LYS A 263 -2.58 23.27 0.90
N LEU A 264 -2.49 22.17 1.67
CA LEU A 264 -3.61 21.64 2.44
C LEU A 264 -4.08 22.63 3.49
N PHE A 265 -3.13 23.18 4.28
CA PHE A 265 -3.43 24.16 5.32
C PHE A 265 -3.91 25.51 4.75
N ASP A 266 -3.32 25.98 3.66
CA ASP A 266 -3.78 27.20 2.94
C ASP A 266 -5.20 27.06 2.42
N LYS A 267 -5.57 25.84 1.96
CA LYS A 267 -6.94 25.55 1.51
C LYS A 267 -7.91 25.57 2.69
N ALA A 268 -7.56 24.92 3.78
CA ALA A 268 -8.41 24.87 4.99
C ALA A 268 -8.62 26.27 5.58
N LYS A 269 -7.58 27.09 5.67
CA LYS A 269 -7.68 28.49 6.13
C LYS A 269 -8.65 29.32 5.28
N LYS A 270 -8.70 29.09 3.98
CA LYS A 270 -9.64 29.78 3.07
C LYS A 270 -11.08 29.33 3.23
N MET A 271 -11.29 28.13 3.73
CA MET A 271 -12.62 27.51 3.92
C MET A 271 -13.07 27.55 5.38
N ALA A 272 -12.32 28.19 6.27
CA ALA A 272 -12.61 28.23 7.70
C ALA A 272 -14.03 28.79 8.01
N PRO A 273 -14.78 28.17 8.95
CA PRO A 273 -14.37 27.06 9.79
C PRO A 273 -14.31 25.73 9.02
N ALA A 274 -13.25 24.91 9.27
CA ALA A 274 -13.03 23.68 8.51
C ALA A 274 -12.29 22.64 9.34
N ILE A 275 -12.43 21.36 8.94
CA ILE A 275 -11.67 20.26 9.50
C ILE A 275 -10.68 19.74 8.45
N ILE A 276 -9.41 19.62 8.85
CA ILE A 276 -8.40 18.83 8.13
C ILE A 276 -8.37 17.45 8.78
N PHE A 277 -8.42 16.39 7.97
CA PHE A 277 -8.25 15.02 8.43
C PHE A 277 -7.05 14.37 7.74
N ILE A 278 -6.10 13.86 8.52
CA ILE A 278 -4.97 13.10 8.01
C ILE A 278 -5.09 11.66 8.51
N ASP A 279 -5.39 10.74 7.60
CA ASP A 279 -5.38 9.31 7.92
C ASP A 279 -3.97 8.74 7.84
N GLU A 280 -3.68 7.69 8.61
CA GLU A 280 -2.36 7.06 8.63
C GLU A 280 -1.20 8.07 8.86
N ILE A 281 -1.35 8.95 9.85
CA ILE A 281 -0.37 10.01 10.13
C ILE A 281 1.03 9.44 10.45
N ASP A 282 1.13 8.19 10.90
CA ASP A 282 2.37 7.48 11.17
C ASP A 282 3.25 7.30 9.92
N ALA A 283 2.69 7.40 8.70
CA ALA A 283 3.47 7.39 7.46
C ALA A 283 4.48 8.56 7.38
N ILE A 284 4.14 9.72 7.95
CA ILE A 284 4.99 10.93 7.96
C ILE A 284 5.44 11.33 9.36
N GLY A 285 4.71 10.89 10.38
CA GLY A 285 4.92 11.27 11.79
C GLY A 285 5.79 10.30 12.58
N SER A 286 6.44 9.31 11.95
CA SER A 286 7.25 8.32 12.66
C SER A 286 8.49 8.90 13.33
N LYS A 287 8.93 8.25 14.42
CA LYS A 287 10.17 8.60 15.14
C LYS A 287 11.35 8.64 14.18
N ARG A 288 12.21 9.63 14.38
CA ARG A 288 13.42 9.81 13.57
C ARG A 288 14.31 8.59 13.71
N SER A 289 14.62 7.95 12.59
CA SER A 289 15.65 6.91 12.54
C SER A 289 17.01 7.58 12.36
N ASP A 290 18.03 7.05 13.05
CA ASP A 290 19.42 7.51 12.88
C ASP A 290 20.03 7.13 11.50
N GLY A 291 19.23 6.50 10.61
CA GLY A 291 19.60 6.13 9.26
C GLY A 291 19.42 7.28 8.27
N SER A 292 20.51 7.73 7.67
CA SER A 292 20.50 8.84 6.71
C SER A 292 20.12 8.36 5.29
N THR A 293 18.91 7.88 5.07
CA THR A 293 18.43 7.68 3.71
C THR A 293 17.79 8.96 3.15
N ALA A 294 17.78 9.13 1.82
CA ALA A 294 17.16 10.29 1.18
C ALA A 294 15.63 10.37 1.50
N ALA A 295 14.98 9.23 1.66
CA ALA A 295 13.57 9.12 2.05
C ALA A 295 13.33 9.60 3.48
N ASP A 296 14.21 9.27 4.44
CA ASP A 296 14.11 9.73 5.83
C ASP A 296 14.23 11.26 5.93
N ASN A 297 15.08 11.86 5.11
CA ASN A 297 15.25 13.31 5.06
C ASN A 297 13.99 14.03 4.54
N ASP A 298 13.31 13.47 3.53
CA ASP A 298 12.09 14.06 2.99
C ASP A 298 10.91 13.94 3.96
N ASN A 299 10.76 12.78 4.62
CA ASN A 299 9.78 12.58 5.68
C ASN A 299 10.00 13.55 6.84
N ASN A 300 11.25 13.74 7.27
CA ASN A 300 11.61 14.71 8.32
C ASN A 300 11.27 16.16 7.89
N GLN A 301 11.47 16.50 6.63
CA GLN A 301 11.12 17.83 6.11
C GLN A 301 9.61 18.04 6.08
N THR A 302 8.86 17.02 5.68
CA THR A 302 7.40 17.03 5.65
C THR A 302 6.82 17.14 7.07
N LEU A 303 7.33 16.34 8.01
CA LEU A 303 6.97 16.42 9.42
C LEU A 303 7.24 17.82 10.01
N ASN A 304 8.44 18.36 9.79
CA ASN A 304 8.77 19.69 10.27
C ASN A 304 7.83 20.77 9.70
N GLN A 305 7.43 20.66 8.43
CA GLN A 305 6.47 21.57 7.82
C GLN A 305 5.09 21.43 8.48
N LEU A 306 4.63 20.18 8.75
CA LEU A 306 3.38 19.96 9.48
C LEU A 306 3.41 20.63 10.86
N LEU A 307 4.51 20.46 11.62
CA LEU A 307 4.67 21.10 12.92
C LEU A 307 4.63 22.63 12.82
N VAL A 308 5.25 23.23 11.81
CA VAL A 308 5.21 24.68 11.55
C VAL A 308 3.80 25.16 11.27
N GLU A 309 3.04 24.43 10.41
CA GLU A 309 1.65 24.81 10.11
C GLU A 309 0.74 24.70 11.35
N MET A 310 0.92 23.65 12.16
CA MET A 310 0.17 23.51 13.43
C MET A 310 0.49 24.61 14.44
N ASP A 311 1.77 24.98 14.57
CA ASP A 311 2.19 26.07 15.46
C ASP A 311 1.68 27.42 14.93
N GLY A 312 1.52 27.57 13.61
CA GLY A 312 1.02 28.76 12.91
C GLY A 312 -0.51 28.88 12.84
N PHE A 313 -1.28 28.04 13.53
CA PHE A 313 -2.72 28.27 13.67
C PHE A 313 -3.01 29.50 14.53
N ASP A 314 -3.58 30.51 13.91
CA ASP A 314 -4.02 31.74 14.59
C ASP A 314 -5.50 31.62 15.01
N SER A 315 -5.90 32.51 15.97
CA SER A 315 -7.29 32.62 16.42
C SER A 315 -8.24 33.21 15.37
N GLU A 316 -7.72 33.72 14.25
CA GLU A 316 -8.52 34.31 13.18
C GLU A 316 -9.15 33.24 12.25
N HIS A 317 -8.53 32.06 12.14
CA HIS A 317 -9.01 30.99 11.27
C HIS A 317 -9.33 29.74 12.10
N THR A 318 -10.62 29.46 12.26
CA THR A 318 -11.09 28.28 13.00
C THR A 318 -10.89 27.02 12.15
N VAL A 319 -9.69 26.41 12.27
CA VAL A 319 -9.36 25.14 11.62
C VAL A 319 -8.95 24.14 12.69
N ILE A 320 -9.51 22.93 12.64
CA ILE A 320 -9.13 21.82 13.54
C ILE A 320 -8.47 20.72 12.70
N LEU A 321 -7.33 20.23 13.19
CA LEU A 321 -6.64 19.09 12.61
C LEU A 321 -7.04 17.82 13.34
N LEU A 322 -7.70 16.90 12.66
CA LEU A 322 -7.90 15.54 13.11
C LEU A 322 -6.87 14.64 12.44
N ALA A 323 -6.25 13.74 13.16
CA ALA A 323 -5.39 12.73 12.56
C ALA A 323 -5.75 11.34 13.11
N ALA A 324 -5.55 10.30 12.29
CA ALA A 324 -5.76 8.93 12.71
C ALA A 324 -4.48 8.12 12.57
N THR A 325 -4.24 7.22 13.52
CA THR A 325 -3.14 6.25 13.48
C THR A 325 -3.54 4.91 14.09
N ASN A 326 -2.99 3.84 13.55
CA ASN A 326 -3.07 2.50 14.14
C ASN A 326 -1.87 2.23 15.08
N ARG A 327 -0.84 3.08 15.05
CA ARG A 327 0.44 2.88 15.74
C ARG A 327 0.90 4.15 16.48
N PRO A 328 0.20 4.55 17.56
CA PRO A 328 0.54 5.78 18.30
C PRO A 328 1.95 5.74 18.91
N ASP A 329 2.47 4.53 19.20
CA ASP A 329 3.81 4.28 19.72
C ASP A 329 4.93 4.66 18.75
N MET A 330 4.66 4.69 17.44
CA MET A 330 5.61 5.05 16.39
C MET A 330 5.74 6.55 16.16
N LEU A 331 4.79 7.36 16.66
CA LEU A 331 4.78 8.80 16.41
C LEU A 331 5.92 9.54 17.13
N ASP A 332 6.45 10.56 16.45
CA ASP A 332 7.42 11.49 17.04
C ASP A 332 6.75 12.27 18.18
N GLN A 333 7.42 12.32 19.32
CA GLN A 333 6.92 13.03 20.51
C GLN A 333 6.69 14.52 20.26
N ALA A 334 7.33 15.10 19.26
CA ALA A 334 7.09 16.50 18.88
C ALA A 334 5.65 16.77 18.43
N LEU A 335 4.97 15.78 17.83
CA LEU A 335 3.56 15.88 17.46
C LEU A 335 2.63 15.90 18.66
N LEU A 336 3.02 15.23 19.76
CA LEU A 336 2.21 15.05 20.96
C LEU A 336 2.42 16.15 22.01
N ARG A 337 3.18 17.21 21.68
CA ARG A 337 3.39 18.35 22.57
C ARG A 337 2.16 19.27 22.61
N PRO A 338 1.86 19.89 23.77
CA PRO A 338 0.78 20.88 23.87
C PRO A 338 0.87 21.95 22.79
N GLY A 339 -0.28 22.32 22.23
CA GLY A 339 -0.40 23.24 21.09
C GLY A 339 -0.37 22.56 19.71
N ARG A 340 -0.29 21.21 19.66
CA ARG A 340 -0.31 20.38 18.44
C ARG A 340 -1.42 19.35 18.55
N PHE A 341 -1.12 18.05 18.75
CA PHE A 341 -2.14 17.07 19.09
C PHE A 341 -2.38 17.09 20.61
N ASP A 342 -3.17 18.04 21.04
CA ASP A 342 -3.46 18.29 22.46
C ASP A 342 -4.34 17.21 23.09
N ARG A 343 -5.18 16.57 22.26
CA ARG A 343 -6.05 15.48 22.68
C ARG A 343 -5.71 14.20 21.94
N GLN A 344 -5.70 13.11 22.66
CA GLN A 344 -5.56 11.75 22.12
C GLN A 344 -6.78 10.97 22.55
N ILE A 345 -7.55 10.50 21.58
CA ILE A 345 -8.76 9.72 21.80
C ILE A 345 -8.52 8.32 21.27
N THR A 346 -8.61 7.35 22.19
CA THR A 346 -8.40 5.94 21.83
C THR A 346 -9.73 5.30 21.49
N ILE A 347 -9.89 4.90 20.23
CA ILE A 347 -11.06 4.20 19.74
C ILE A 347 -10.78 2.70 19.88
N GLY A 348 -11.39 2.10 20.89
CA GLY A 348 -11.27 0.69 21.22
C GLY A 348 -12.10 -0.22 20.31
N LEU A 349 -12.04 -1.52 20.62
CA LEU A 349 -13.00 -2.48 20.05
C LEU A 349 -14.37 -2.23 20.67
N PRO A 350 -15.46 -2.38 19.91
CA PRO A 350 -16.81 -2.19 20.42
C PRO A 350 -17.18 -3.28 21.44
N ASP A 351 -17.80 -2.89 22.53
CA ASP A 351 -18.44 -3.80 23.48
C ASP A 351 -19.66 -4.49 22.86
N MET A 352 -20.28 -5.41 23.56
CA MET A 352 -21.43 -6.16 23.05
C MET A 352 -22.59 -5.24 22.61
N LYS A 353 -22.85 -4.16 23.36
CA LYS A 353 -23.89 -3.17 23.00
C LYS A 353 -23.50 -2.39 21.75
N GLY A 354 -22.24 -1.97 21.66
CA GLY A 354 -21.69 -1.31 20.49
C GLY A 354 -21.77 -2.19 19.24
N ARG A 355 -21.40 -3.48 19.35
CA ARG A 355 -21.52 -4.43 18.23
C ARG A 355 -22.95 -4.62 17.78
N GLU A 356 -23.89 -4.76 18.71
CA GLU A 356 -25.32 -4.85 18.38
C GLU A 356 -25.80 -3.58 17.65
N ALA A 357 -25.39 -2.41 18.12
CA ALA A 357 -25.74 -1.13 17.50
C ALA A 357 -25.11 -0.98 16.10
N ILE A 358 -23.84 -1.39 15.92
CA ILE A 358 -23.16 -1.42 14.62
C ILE A 358 -23.89 -2.36 13.64
N LEU A 359 -24.20 -3.58 14.09
CA LEU A 359 -24.94 -4.54 13.29
C LEU A 359 -26.30 -3.99 12.86
N LYS A 360 -27.03 -3.27 13.74
CA LYS A 360 -28.30 -2.63 13.41
C LYS A 360 -28.14 -1.56 12.31
N ILE A 361 -27.07 -0.77 12.35
CA ILE A 361 -26.82 0.23 11.29
C ILE A 361 -26.58 -0.46 9.95
N HIS A 362 -25.69 -1.45 9.91
CA HIS A 362 -25.36 -2.15 8.66
C HIS A 362 -26.48 -3.09 8.16
N ALA A 363 -27.46 -3.39 9.01
CA ALA A 363 -28.64 -4.17 8.65
C ALA A 363 -29.77 -3.33 8.01
N LYS A 364 -29.77 -1.99 8.16
CA LYS A 364 -30.87 -1.11 7.67
C LYS A 364 -31.23 -1.32 6.20
N ASP A 365 -30.23 -1.54 5.35
CA ASP A 365 -30.42 -1.71 3.91
C ASP A 365 -30.47 -3.19 3.48
N LYS A 366 -30.48 -4.12 4.43
CA LYS A 366 -30.48 -5.57 4.18
C LYS A 366 -31.83 -6.19 4.57
N LYS A 367 -32.25 -7.21 3.84
CA LYS A 367 -33.46 -7.96 4.17
C LYS A 367 -33.09 -9.11 5.09
N LEU A 368 -33.35 -8.97 6.36
CA LEU A 368 -33.21 -10.03 7.35
C LEU A 368 -34.50 -10.85 7.47
N ALA A 369 -34.35 -12.14 7.73
CA ALA A 369 -35.45 -13.02 8.08
C ALA A 369 -35.84 -12.85 9.57
N ASP A 370 -37.02 -13.32 9.95
CA ASP A 370 -37.57 -13.15 11.30
C ASP A 370 -36.78 -13.96 12.37
N ASP A 371 -35.98 -14.93 11.96
CA ASP A 371 -35.13 -15.76 12.83
C ASP A 371 -33.82 -15.10 13.24
N VAL A 372 -33.46 -13.96 12.61
CA VAL A 372 -32.18 -13.29 12.85
C VAL A 372 -32.20 -12.48 14.14
N ASP A 373 -31.33 -12.88 15.10
CA ASP A 373 -31.14 -12.14 16.34
C ASP A 373 -29.75 -11.46 16.36
N LEU A 374 -29.75 -10.15 16.08
CA LEU A 374 -28.52 -9.33 16.06
C LEU A 374 -27.82 -9.29 17.41
N LYS A 375 -28.53 -9.51 18.52
CA LYS A 375 -27.95 -9.54 19.85
C LYS A 375 -27.11 -10.81 20.07
N ASN A 376 -27.61 -11.96 19.61
CA ASN A 376 -26.84 -13.21 19.65
C ASN A 376 -25.60 -13.11 18.77
N ILE A 377 -25.73 -12.52 17.57
CA ILE A 377 -24.58 -12.29 16.67
C ILE A 377 -23.54 -11.38 17.33
N ALA A 378 -23.98 -10.33 18.03
CA ALA A 378 -23.10 -9.45 18.78
C ALA A 378 -22.35 -10.20 19.91
N GLY A 379 -23.00 -11.19 20.54
CA GLY A 379 -22.34 -12.10 21.50
C GLY A 379 -21.26 -12.95 20.86
N ASP A 380 -21.58 -13.57 19.71
CA ASP A 380 -20.66 -14.47 19.00
C ASP A 380 -19.46 -13.74 18.31
N THR A 381 -19.50 -12.41 18.23
CA THR A 381 -18.50 -11.58 17.57
C THR A 381 -17.66 -10.75 18.53
N ALA A 382 -17.42 -11.25 19.76
CA ALA A 382 -16.52 -10.58 20.70
C ALA A 382 -15.12 -10.39 20.10
N GLY A 383 -14.57 -9.16 20.25
CA GLY A 383 -13.28 -8.79 19.69
C GLY A 383 -13.30 -8.35 18.23
N PHE A 384 -14.45 -8.33 17.57
CA PHE A 384 -14.58 -7.87 16.19
C PHE A 384 -14.67 -6.34 16.12
N THR A 385 -14.05 -5.80 15.08
CA THR A 385 -14.14 -4.39 14.71
C THR A 385 -15.43 -4.07 13.97
N GLY A 386 -15.78 -2.79 13.86
CA GLY A 386 -16.94 -2.37 13.08
C GLY A 386 -16.89 -2.80 11.61
N ALA A 387 -15.71 -2.76 11.00
CA ALA A 387 -15.52 -3.19 9.62
C ALA A 387 -15.70 -4.71 9.43
N GLU A 388 -15.27 -5.51 10.42
CA GLU A 388 -15.49 -6.96 10.38
C GLU A 388 -16.97 -7.32 10.54
N LEU A 389 -17.70 -6.59 11.39
CA LEU A 389 -19.16 -6.77 11.54
C LEU A 389 -19.93 -6.39 10.27
N GLU A 390 -19.56 -5.30 9.61
CA GLU A 390 -20.08 -4.93 8.28
C GLU A 390 -19.82 -6.03 7.27
N ASN A 391 -18.59 -6.56 7.24
CA ASN A 391 -18.18 -7.62 6.32
C ASN A 391 -18.99 -8.91 6.53
N ILE A 392 -19.25 -9.31 7.78
CA ILE A 392 -20.09 -10.49 8.08
C ILE A 392 -21.48 -10.34 7.46
N LEU A 393 -22.15 -9.21 7.69
CA LEU A 393 -23.48 -8.97 7.13
C LEU A 393 -23.47 -8.88 5.61
N ASN A 394 -22.40 -8.35 5.03
CA ASN A 394 -22.23 -8.31 3.58
C ASN A 394 -22.02 -9.71 2.99
N GLU A 395 -21.16 -10.53 3.61
CA GLU A 395 -20.93 -11.91 3.21
C GLU A 395 -22.19 -12.78 3.36
N ALA A 396 -22.96 -12.58 4.44
CA ALA A 396 -24.25 -13.25 4.63
C ALA A 396 -25.25 -12.90 3.52
N ALA A 397 -25.30 -11.62 3.10
CA ALA A 397 -26.13 -11.20 1.98
C ALA A 397 -25.72 -11.85 0.65
N ILE A 398 -24.39 -12.02 0.44
CA ILE A 398 -23.86 -12.71 -0.74
C ILE A 398 -24.25 -14.19 -0.70
N ILE A 399 -24.10 -14.88 0.45
CA ILE A 399 -24.45 -16.29 0.61
C ILE A 399 -25.95 -16.50 0.35
N ALA A 400 -26.82 -15.71 0.99
CA ALA A 400 -28.28 -15.77 0.78
C ALA A 400 -28.65 -15.55 -0.70
N THR A 401 -27.97 -14.64 -1.39
CA THR A 401 -28.20 -14.39 -2.81
C THR A 401 -27.79 -15.57 -3.69
N ILE A 402 -26.65 -16.19 -3.41
CA ILE A 402 -26.17 -17.39 -4.12
C ILE A 402 -27.14 -18.56 -3.91
N ASN A 403 -27.66 -18.71 -2.68
CA ASN A 403 -28.63 -19.74 -2.31
C ASN A 403 -30.05 -19.42 -2.83
N LYS A 404 -30.25 -18.25 -3.48
CA LYS A 404 -31.56 -17.77 -4.00
C LYS A 404 -32.61 -17.60 -2.91
N GLU A 405 -32.21 -17.24 -1.70
CA GLU A 405 -33.07 -16.95 -0.59
C GLU A 405 -33.69 -15.56 -0.72
N LYS A 406 -34.82 -15.32 -0.06
CA LYS A 406 -35.52 -14.04 -0.12
C LYS A 406 -35.06 -13.05 0.92
N ALA A 407 -34.45 -13.54 1.99
CA ALA A 407 -33.94 -12.79 3.11
C ALA A 407 -32.75 -13.53 3.71
N ILE A 408 -31.88 -12.82 4.41
CA ILE A 408 -30.72 -13.36 5.11
C ILE A 408 -31.20 -14.10 6.35
N THR A 409 -30.83 -15.36 6.50
CA THR A 409 -31.17 -16.20 7.64
C THR A 409 -30.05 -16.25 8.67
N ASN A 410 -30.34 -16.72 9.88
CA ASN A 410 -29.28 -16.99 10.88
C ASN A 410 -28.20 -17.95 10.36
N LYS A 411 -28.60 -18.92 9.54
CA LYS A 411 -27.65 -19.86 8.92
C LYS A 411 -26.68 -19.16 7.99
N ASP A 412 -27.16 -18.22 7.14
CA ASP A 412 -26.28 -17.46 6.25
C ASP A 412 -25.26 -16.62 7.02
N ILE A 413 -25.68 -16.06 8.16
CA ILE A 413 -24.80 -15.27 9.03
C ILE A 413 -23.77 -16.18 9.72
N ASP A 414 -24.15 -17.35 10.18
CA ASP A 414 -23.24 -18.31 10.77
C ASP A 414 -22.22 -18.82 9.76
N ASP A 415 -22.65 -19.11 8.52
CA ASP A 415 -21.76 -19.48 7.42
C ASP A 415 -20.81 -18.31 7.02
N ALA A 416 -21.31 -17.07 7.05
CA ALA A 416 -20.49 -15.88 6.83
C ALA A 416 -19.47 -15.68 7.95
N LEU A 417 -19.85 -15.85 9.20
CA LEU A 417 -18.95 -15.80 10.37
C LEU A 417 -17.83 -16.82 10.23
N LYS A 418 -18.15 -18.07 9.90
CA LYS A 418 -17.17 -19.13 9.64
C LYS A 418 -16.25 -18.77 8.49
N LYS A 419 -16.79 -18.22 7.41
CA LYS A 419 -16.01 -17.79 6.24
C LYS A 419 -15.03 -16.66 6.57
N VAL A 420 -15.44 -15.69 7.38
CA VAL A 420 -14.60 -14.55 7.78
C VAL A 420 -13.52 -14.99 8.79
N THR A 421 -13.88 -15.84 9.75
CA THR A 421 -12.98 -16.25 10.85
C THR A 421 -11.99 -17.33 10.43
N VAL A 422 -12.48 -18.41 9.78
CA VAL A 422 -11.69 -19.61 9.45
C VAL A 422 -11.30 -19.66 7.98
N GLY A 423 -12.05 -18.97 7.12
CA GLY A 423 -11.83 -18.94 5.67
C GLY A 423 -12.84 -19.76 4.87
N VAL A 424 -12.65 -19.74 3.56
CA VAL A 424 -13.53 -20.42 2.60
C VAL A 424 -13.37 -21.94 2.70
N GLU A 425 -14.50 -22.64 2.66
CA GLU A 425 -14.53 -24.11 2.62
C GLU A 425 -13.94 -24.66 1.32
N LYS A 426 -13.10 -25.69 1.44
CA LYS A 426 -12.38 -26.29 0.30
C LYS A 426 -12.99 -27.63 -0.11
N HIS A 427 -14.10 -27.61 -0.81
CA HIS A 427 -14.76 -28.82 -1.31
C HIS A 427 -13.93 -29.64 -2.31
N SER A 428 -12.95 -29.02 -2.98
CA SER A 428 -12.10 -29.71 -3.96
C SER A 428 -10.97 -30.52 -3.35
N ARG A 429 -10.71 -30.36 -2.02
CA ARG A 429 -9.62 -31.07 -1.33
C ARG A 429 -10.15 -32.37 -0.75
N ILE A 430 -9.97 -33.47 -1.48
CA ILE A 430 -10.28 -34.81 -0.98
C ILE A 430 -9.19 -35.20 0.04
N MET A 431 -9.58 -35.31 1.31
CA MET A 431 -8.68 -35.83 2.35
C MET A 431 -8.56 -37.34 2.22
N SER A 432 -7.34 -37.87 2.41
CA SER A 432 -7.15 -39.33 2.54
C SER A 432 -7.77 -39.79 3.87
N ASP A 433 -8.16 -41.08 3.95
CA ASP A 433 -8.69 -41.65 5.19
C ASP A 433 -7.69 -41.50 6.36
N LYS A 434 -6.40 -41.55 6.06
CA LYS A 434 -5.33 -41.31 7.05
C LYS A 434 -5.36 -39.85 7.54
N ASP A 435 -5.46 -38.88 6.63
CA ASP A 435 -5.50 -37.46 7.00
C ASP A 435 -6.80 -37.13 7.73
N LYS A 436 -7.94 -37.69 7.28
CA LYS A 436 -9.24 -37.51 7.93
C LYS A 436 -9.20 -38.02 9.38
N ARG A 437 -8.62 -39.19 9.59
CA ARG A 437 -8.45 -39.74 10.93
C ARG A 437 -7.51 -38.88 11.77
N LEU A 438 -6.40 -38.42 11.21
CA LEU A 438 -5.44 -37.57 11.91
C LEU A 438 -6.11 -36.27 12.36
N THR A 439 -6.80 -35.56 11.44
CA THR A 439 -7.51 -34.33 11.75
C THR A 439 -8.61 -34.55 12.76
N ALA A 440 -9.37 -35.66 12.67
CA ALA A 440 -10.43 -35.96 13.63
C ALA A 440 -9.90 -36.14 15.07
N TYR A 441 -8.79 -36.85 15.25
CA TYR A 441 -8.17 -36.97 16.57
C TYR A 441 -7.51 -35.67 17.03
N HIS A 442 -6.98 -34.85 16.12
CA HIS A 442 -6.43 -33.54 16.44
C HIS A 442 -7.50 -32.62 17.02
N GLU A 443 -8.60 -32.42 16.26
CA GLU A 443 -9.71 -31.53 16.67
C GLU A 443 -10.45 -32.08 17.89
N ALA A 444 -10.65 -33.43 17.96
CA ALA A 444 -11.19 -34.05 19.14
C ALA A 444 -10.30 -33.84 20.36
N GLY A 445 -8.98 -33.82 20.19
CA GLY A 445 -8.01 -33.51 21.24
C GLY A 445 -8.20 -32.11 21.82
N HIS A 446 -8.34 -31.10 20.98
CA HIS A 446 -8.66 -29.74 21.40
C HIS A 446 -9.99 -29.69 22.17
N ALA A 447 -11.02 -30.27 21.60
CA ALA A 447 -12.37 -30.23 22.14
C ALA A 447 -12.46 -30.97 23.51
N ILE A 448 -11.88 -32.15 23.62
CA ILE A 448 -11.89 -32.91 24.90
C ILE A 448 -11.11 -32.15 25.96
N VAL A 449 -9.91 -31.69 25.66
CA VAL A 449 -9.11 -30.93 26.63
C VAL A 449 -9.87 -29.69 27.11
N SER A 450 -10.41 -28.94 26.18
CA SER A 450 -11.16 -27.70 26.47
C SER A 450 -12.39 -27.96 27.36
N ARG A 451 -13.13 -29.02 27.09
CA ARG A 451 -14.36 -29.37 27.85
C ARG A 451 -14.12 -29.55 29.35
N PHE A 452 -12.93 -30.05 29.74
CA PHE A 452 -12.55 -30.29 31.13
C PHE A 452 -11.75 -29.16 31.77
N LEU A 453 -11.67 -27.99 31.10
CA LEU A 453 -11.10 -26.76 31.64
C LEU A 453 -12.23 -25.79 32.01
N GLU A 454 -12.07 -25.02 33.09
CA GLU A 454 -13.14 -24.14 33.57
C GLU A 454 -13.45 -22.99 32.62
N THR A 455 -12.41 -22.41 32.01
CA THR A 455 -12.51 -21.16 31.23
C THR A 455 -12.58 -21.41 29.74
N GLN A 456 -12.38 -22.65 29.26
CA GLN A 456 -12.33 -23.00 27.84
C GLN A 456 -13.43 -23.96 27.39
N LYS A 457 -14.39 -24.27 28.25
CA LYS A 457 -15.36 -25.38 28.09
C LYS A 457 -16.46 -25.14 27.06
N ASP A 458 -16.74 -23.86 26.70
CA ASP A 458 -17.87 -23.50 25.88
C ASP A 458 -17.52 -23.66 24.39
N ILE A 459 -17.72 -24.86 23.86
CA ILE A 459 -17.42 -25.23 22.48
C ILE A 459 -18.69 -25.01 21.64
N LYS A 460 -18.59 -24.23 20.56
CA LYS A 460 -19.67 -23.94 19.61
C LYS A 460 -19.76 -25.01 18.51
N GLU A 461 -18.62 -25.39 17.94
CA GLU A 461 -18.57 -26.34 16.83
C GLU A 461 -17.17 -26.96 16.72
N VAL A 462 -17.14 -28.25 16.31
CA VAL A 462 -15.90 -28.94 15.95
C VAL A 462 -16.04 -29.46 14.53
N SER A 463 -15.08 -29.18 13.66
CA SER A 463 -15.14 -29.55 12.24
C SER A 463 -13.81 -30.03 11.72
N ILE A 464 -13.86 -31.06 10.88
CA ILE A 464 -12.71 -31.58 10.13
C ILE A 464 -12.79 -31.23 8.64
N ILE A 465 -13.71 -30.34 8.27
CA ILE A 465 -13.80 -29.80 6.90
C ILE A 465 -12.70 -28.75 6.71
N PRO A 466 -11.82 -28.92 5.71
CA PRO A 466 -10.75 -27.96 5.48
C PRO A 466 -11.28 -26.57 5.10
N ARG A 467 -10.84 -25.54 5.83
CA ARG A 467 -11.14 -24.13 5.51
C ARG A 467 -9.85 -23.32 5.46
N GLY A 468 -9.73 -22.42 4.48
CA GLY A 468 -8.55 -21.57 4.34
C GLY A 468 -7.25 -22.40 4.29
N VAL A 469 -6.39 -22.25 5.30
CA VAL A 469 -5.14 -23.02 5.47
C VAL A 469 -5.31 -24.15 6.49
N ALA A 470 -6.38 -24.16 7.29
CA ALA A 470 -6.64 -25.13 8.33
C ALA A 470 -7.20 -26.44 7.75
N GLY A 471 -6.79 -27.58 8.35
CA GLY A 471 -7.30 -28.91 8.02
C GLY A 471 -8.63 -29.20 8.71
N GLY A 472 -8.86 -28.60 9.88
CA GLY A 472 -10.05 -28.63 10.72
C GLY A 472 -10.06 -27.41 11.63
N TYR A 473 -11.04 -27.30 12.51
CA TYR A 473 -11.10 -26.25 13.53
C TYR A 473 -12.03 -26.61 14.68
N THR A 474 -11.70 -26.09 15.85
CA THR A 474 -12.57 -26.10 17.03
C THR A 474 -12.95 -24.65 17.34
N MET A 475 -14.24 -24.32 17.25
CA MET A 475 -14.76 -22.97 17.51
C MET A 475 -15.31 -22.88 18.92
N TYR A 476 -14.94 -21.82 19.62
CA TYR A 476 -15.36 -21.52 20.97
C TYR A 476 -16.44 -20.46 20.99
N LYS A 477 -17.36 -20.55 21.97
CA LYS A 477 -18.37 -19.54 22.21
C LYS A 477 -17.80 -18.46 23.12
N THR A 478 -17.95 -17.22 22.72
CA THR A 478 -17.52 -16.09 23.54
C THR A 478 -18.77 -15.41 24.10
N ASN A 479 -19.02 -15.61 25.40
CA ASN A 479 -20.25 -15.13 26.03
C ASN A 479 -20.13 -13.72 26.64
N GLU A 480 -18.91 -13.22 26.86
CA GLU A 480 -18.65 -11.97 27.56
C GLU A 480 -17.43 -11.23 26.99
N ASP A 481 -17.51 -9.91 26.97
CA ASP A 481 -16.37 -9.05 26.68
C ASP A 481 -15.50 -8.95 27.95
N LYS A 482 -14.31 -9.53 27.94
CA LYS A 482 -13.40 -9.53 29.07
C LYS A 482 -12.38 -8.40 28.95
N TYR A 483 -12.33 -7.54 29.97
CA TYR A 483 -11.30 -6.49 30.07
C TYR A 483 -9.95 -7.05 30.57
N TYR A 484 -9.97 -8.11 31.37
CA TYR A 484 -8.78 -8.73 31.95
C TYR A 484 -8.81 -10.23 31.74
N VAL A 485 -7.66 -10.79 31.43
CA VAL A 485 -7.44 -12.24 31.33
C VAL A 485 -6.56 -12.67 32.49
N SER A 486 -7.00 -13.63 33.28
CA SER A 486 -6.25 -14.12 34.44
C SER A 486 -5.10 -15.05 34.02
N LYS A 487 -4.11 -15.24 34.93
CA LYS A 487 -3.03 -16.23 34.75
C LYS A 487 -3.59 -17.62 34.50
N THR A 488 -4.65 -17.99 35.23
CA THR A 488 -5.31 -19.31 35.10
C THR A 488 -5.91 -19.47 33.70
N GLU A 489 -6.62 -18.47 33.22
CA GLU A 489 -7.20 -18.48 31.87
C GLU A 489 -6.16 -18.62 30.76
N MET A 490 -5.02 -17.89 30.88
CA MET A 490 -3.93 -18.02 29.93
C MET A 490 -3.29 -19.42 29.97
N LEU A 491 -3.11 -20.00 31.18
CA LEU A 491 -2.60 -21.36 31.31
C LEU A 491 -3.56 -22.40 30.73
N GLU A 492 -4.87 -22.26 30.97
CA GLU A 492 -5.87 -23.14 30.37
C GLU A 492 -5.92 -23.01 28.84
N LYS A 493 -5.76 -21.83 28.32
CA LYS A 493 -5.64 -21.62 26.86
C LYS A 493 -4.42 -22.32 26.26
N LEU A 494 -3.27 -22.30 26.98
CA LEU A 494 -2.10 -23.08 26.57
C LEU A 494 -2.40 -24.60 26.56
N ILE A 495 -3.09 -25.11 27.60
CA ILE A 495 -3.44 -26.52 27.70
C ILE A 495 -4.37 -26.91 26.53
N ALA A 496 -5.38 -26.12 26.25
CA ALA A 496 -6.32 -26.34 25.15
C ALA A 496 -5.61 -26.35 23.77
N LEU A 497 -4.73 -25.39 23.51
CA LEU A 497 -3.95 -25.31 22.26
C LEU A 497 -3.05 -26.54 22.04
N LEU A 498 -2.54 -27.15 23.11
CA LEU A 498 -1.66 -28.31 23.01
C LEU A 498 -2.45 -29.64 22.94
N GLY A 499 -3.79 -29.60 23.08
CA GLY A 499 -4.67 -30.76 23.06
C GLY A 499 -4.60 -31.57 21.75
N GLY A 500 -4.60 -30.92 20.60
CA GLY A 500 -4.52 -31.58 19.31
C GLY A 500 -3.23 -32.40 19.15
N ARG A 501 -2.10 -31.79 19.45
CA ARG A 501 -0.80 -32.45 19.44
C ARG A 501 -0.69 -33.59 20.42
N ALA A 502 -1.23 -33.41 21.62
CA ALA A 502 -1.23 -34.43 22.65
C ALA A 502 -2.05 -35.65 22.23
N SER A 503 -3.20 -35.46 21.60
CA SER A 503 -4.05 -36.48 21.03
C SER A 503 -3.37 -37.28 19.90
N GLU A 504 -2.74 -36.57 18.92
CA GLU A 504 -1.96 -37.23 17.88
C GLU A 504 -0.91 -38.19 18.49
N LYS A 505 -0.11 -37.68 19.43
CA LYS A 505 0.94 -38.47 20.06
C LYS A 505 0.39 -39.67 20.82
N LEU A 506 -0.71 -39.50 21.55
CA LEU A 506 -1.32 -40.53 22.38
C LEU A 506 -1.92 -41.67 21.55
N ILE A 507 -2.65 -41.35 20.49
CA ILE A 507 -3.45 -42.31 19.71
C ILE A 507 -2.72 -42.84 18.49
N LEU A 508 -2.03 -41.96 17.77
CA LEU A 508 -1.36 -42.35 16.50
C LEU A 508 0.11 -42.72 16.73
N ASN A 509 0.65 -42.52 17.94
CA ASN A 509 2.08 -42.64 18.26
C ASN A 509 3.01 -41.90 17.29
N ASP A 510 2.46 -40.91 16.60
CA ASP A 510 3.13 -40.08 15.61
C ASP A 510 2.72 -38.63 15.82
N VAL A 511 3.27 -37.73 15.03
CA VAL A 511 3.02 -36.31 15.17
C VAL A 511 3.09 -35.66 13.78
N SER A 512 2.19 -34.72 13.55
CA SER A 512 2.08 -34.05 12.24
C SER A 512 2.53 -32.60 12.29
N THR A 513 2.62 -31.99 11.12
CA THR A 513 2.84 -30.55 10.95
C THR A 513 1.57 -29.73 11.18
N GLY A 514 0.41 -30.38 11.39
CA GLY A 514 -0.89 -29.74 11.59
C GLY A 514 -0.90 -28.79 12.80
N ALA A 515 -0.21 -29.18 13.87
CA ALA A 515 -0.11 -28.40 15.11
C ALA A 515 0.86 -27.19 15.05
N SER A 516 1.41 -26.80 13.88
CA SER A 516 2.40 -25.73 13.80
C SER A 516 1.85 -24.38 14.30
N ASN A 517 0.64 -24.03 13.90
CA ASN A 517 -0.02 -22.80 14.33
C ASN A 517 -0.32 -22.80 15.84
N ASP A 518 -0.74 -23.95 16.39
CA ASP A 518 -1.02 -24.08 17.83
C ASP A 518 0.24 -23.84 18.66
N PHE A 519 1.39 -24.35 18.20
CA PHE A 519 2.68 -24.10 18.85
C PHE A 519 3.10 -22.63 18.75
N GLU A 520 2.89 -21.98 17.61
CA GLU A 520 3.22 -20.57 17.45
C GLU A 520 2.41 -19.72 18.42
N VAL A 521 1.09 -19.92 18.45
CA VAL A 521 0.18 -19.20 19.36
C VAL A 521 0.48 -19.52 20.83
N ALA A 522 0.70 -20.78 21.18
CA ALA A 522 1.05 -21.19 22.54
C ALA A 522 2.38 -20.57 23.00
N THR A 523 3.38 -20.55 22.13
CA THR A 523 4.69 -19.94 22.43
C THR A 523 4.56 -18.44 22.64
N ASP A 524 3.78 -17.75 21.81
CA ASP A 524 3.53 -16.31 21.95
C ASP A 524 2.81 -15.97 23.26
N ILE A 525 1.77 -16.74 23.62
CA ILE A 525 1.07 -16.58 24.89
C ILE A 525 2.03 -16.79 26.07
N ALA A 526 2.77 -17.89 26.09
CA ALA A 526 3.73 -18.20 27.16
C ALA A 526 4.82 -17.11 27.26
N LYS A 527 5.32 -16.62 26.13
CA LYS A 527 6.28 -15.51 26.07
C LYS A 527 5.67 -14.24 26.68
N LYS A 528 4.46 -13.85 26.28
CA LYS A 528 3.78 -12.67 26.83
C LYS A 528 3.50 -12.78 28.32
N MET A 529 3.11 -13.96 28.80
CA MET A 529 2.92 -14.22 30.24
C MET A 529 4.19 -13.92 31.04
N VAL A 530 5.34 -14.36 30.53
CA VAL A 530 6.64 -14.23 31.20
C VAL A 530 7.21 -12.80 31.04
N THR A 531 7.11 -12.21 29.84
CA THR A 531 7.84 -10.98 29.53
C THR A 531 7.01 -9.70 29.67
N ILE A 532 5.72 -9.73 29.30
CA ILE A 532 4.87 -8.53 29.27
C ILE A 532 4.01 -8.42 30.52
N TYR A 533 3.38 -9.54 30.91
CA TYR A 533 2.38 -9.51 31.99
C TYR A 533 2.97 -9.80 33.37
N GLY A 534 4.26 -10.18 33.48
CA GLY A 534 4.91 -10.49 34.76
C GLY A 534 4.25 -11.64 35.53
N MET A 535 3.69 -12.63 34.80
CA MET A 535 2.93 -13.75 35.38
C MET A 535 3.80 -14.95 35.77
N SER A 536 5.13 -14.86 35.66
CA SER A 536 6.06 -15.88 36.08
C SER A 536 6.46 -15.70 37.53
N ASP A 537 6.36 -16.76 38.34
CA ASP A 537 6.80 -16.75 39.75
C ASP A 537 8.34 -16.76 39.88
N LYS A 538 9.07 -17.20 38.83
CA LYS A 538 10.54 -17.27 38.83
C LYS A 538 11.19 -15.94 38.41
N ILE A 539 10.64 -15.29 37.38
CA ILE A 539 11.16 -14.02 36.92
C ILE A 539 10.60 -12.85 37.73
N GLY A 540 9.42 -13.06 38.31
CA GLY A 540 8.73 -12.04 39.10
C GLY A 540 7.98 -11.01 38.23
N PRO A 541 7.46 -9.94 38.83
CA PRO A 541 6.63 -8.93 38.18
C PRO A 541 7.48 -7.94 37.36
N LEU A 542 8.26 -8.43 36.44
CA LEU A 542 9.06 -7.63 35.50
C LEU A 542 8.32 -7.55 34.16
N SER A 543 8.36 -6.35 33.54
CA SER A 543 7.88 -6.16 32.17
C SER A 543 9.07 -5.91 31.24
N ILE A 544 9.29 -6.84 30.33
CA ILE A 544 10.37 -6.81 29.34
C ILE A 544 9.73 -6.81 27.96
N ASN A 545 9.44 -5.64 27.44
CA ASN A 545 8.77 -5.50 26.14
C ASN A 545 9.79 -5.16 25.04
N LEU A 546 10.28 -6.20 24.36
CA LEU A 546 11.27 -6.06 23.28
C LEU A 546 10.72 -5.39 22.02
N GLU A 547 9.41 -5.38 21.82
CA GLU A 547 8.79 -4.70 20.68
C GLU A 547 8.80 -3.19 20.87
N LYS A 548 8.65 -2.72 22.12
CA LYS A 548 8.72 -1.29 22.45
C LYS A 548 10.15 -0.79 22.63
N ASP A 549 11.03 -1.60 23.17
CA ASP A 549 12.43 -1.24 23.42
C ASP A 549 13.36 -2.43 23.17
N PRO A 550 13.91 -2.55 21.97
CA PRO A 550 14.84 -3.63 21.62
C PRO A 550 16.11 -3.67 22.46
N TYR A 551 16.46 -2.55 23.12
CA TYR A 551 17.66 -2.48 23.97
C TYR A 551 17.42 -2.98 25.40
N GLN A 552 16.18 -3.29 25.80
CA GLN A 552 15.91 -3.78 27.15
C GLN A 552 16.71 -5.05 27.50
N MET A 553 16.93 -5.94 26.53
CA MET A 553 17.75 -7.14 26.77
C MET A 553 19.21 -6.82 27.12
N GLN A 554 19.75 -5.74 26.59
CA GLN A 554 21.12 -5.32 26.94
C GLN A 554 21.20 -4.85 28.41
N ILE A 555 20.11 -4.31 28.93
CA ILE A 555 20.02 -3.85 30.33
C ILE A 555 19.95 -5.05 31.29
N PHE A 556 19.18 -6.07 30.95
CA PHE A 556 18.95 -7.23 31.81
C PHE A 556 20.00 -8.34 31.68
N GLY A 557 20.74 -8.39 30.55
CA GLY A 557 21.82 -9.32 30.28
C GLY A 557 21.36 -10.74 29.88
N GLU A 558 22.29 -11.54 29.35
CA GLU A 558 22.03 -12.92 28.87
C GLU A 558 21.45 -13.86 29.92
N SER A 559 21.70 -13.62 31.22
CA SER A 559 21.19 -14.46 32.32
C SER A 559 19.66 -14.47 32.35
N ILE A 560 19.04 -13.28 32.23
CA ILE A 560 17.58 -13.17 32.24
C ILE A 560 16.96 -13.71 30.94
N GLU A 561 17.63 -13.54 29.82
CA GLU A 561 17.18 -14.13 28.55
C GLU A 561 17.09 -15.65 28.63
N ASN A 562 18.14 -16.27 29.16
CA ASN A 562 18.16 -17.72 29.42
C ASN A 562 17.07 -18.19 30.40
N GLU A 563 16.78 -17.37 31.42
CA GLU A 563 15.72 -17.68 32.38
C GLU A 563 14.32 -17.55 31.74
N ILE A 564 14.09 -16.54 30.92
CA ILE A 564 12.87 -16.38 30.12
C ILE A 564 12.65 -17.62 29.25
N GLY A 565 13.66 -18.02 28.47
CA GLY A 565 13.58 -19.20 27.61
C GLY A 565 13.25 -20.47 28.36
N LYS A 566 13.87 -20.69 29.53
CA LYS A 566 13.59 -21.85 30.40
C LYS A 566 12.18 -21.80 30.95
N GLU A 567 11.69 -20.62 31.34
CA GLU A 567 10.37 -20.46 31.94
C GLU A 567 9.26 -20.64 30.90
N VAL A 568 9.43 -20.04 29.68
CA VAL A 568 8.52 -20.28 28.57
C VAL A 568 8.42 -21.76 28.23
N LYS A 569 9.58 -22.45 28.13
CA LYS A 569 9.60 -23.90 27.91
C LYS A 569 8.90 -24.66 29.01
N ARG A 570 9.13 -24.31 30.28
CA ARG A 570 8.48 -24.94 31.42
C ARG A 570 6.96 -24.85 31.38
N LEU A 571 6.44 -23.63 31.07
CA LEU A 571 4.99 -23.42 30.95
C LEU A 571 4.36 -24.27 29.83
N ILE A 572 5.04 -24.39 28.70
CA ILE A 572 4.58 -25.20 27.57
C ILE A 572 4.64 -26.70 27.94
N ASP A 573 5.74 -27.17 28.54
CA ASP A 573 5.91 -28.58 28.95
C ASP A 573 4.84 -28.98 29.99
N GLU A 574 4.56 -28.11 30.98
CA GLU A 574 3.53 -28.35 32.00
C GLU A 574 2.12 -28.36 31.41
N ALA A 575 1.83 -27.41 30.48
CA ALA A 575 0.55 -27.38 29.79
C ALA A 575 0.35 -28.61 28.90
N TYR A 576 1.39 -29.07 28.21
CA TYR A 576 1.36 -30.30 27.42
C TYR A 576 1.12 -31.55 28.28
N ALA A 577 1.81 -31.67 29.42
CA ALA A 577 1.62 -32.76 30.33
C ALA A 577 0.19 -32.81 30.92
N LYS A 578 -0.41 -31.64 31.22
CA LYS A 578 -1.80 -31.56 31.67
C LYS A 578 -2.78 -31.94 30.56
N ALA A 579 -2.56 -31.49 29.33
CA ALA A 579 -3.38 -31.89 28.18
C ALA A 579 -3.35 -33.42 28.00
N GLN A 580 -2.17 -34.06 28.08
CA GLN A 580 -2.04 -35.50 28.02
C GLN A 580 -2.79 -36.20 29.15
N ALA A 581 -2.68 -35.71 30.40
CA ALA A 581 -3.38 -36.29 31.54
C ALA A 581 -4.90 -36.29 31.36
N ILE A 582 -5.47 -35.14 30.90
CA ILE A 582 -6.91 -35.03 30.61
C ILE A 582 -7.32 -36.02 29.50
N LEU A 583 -6.54 -36.15 28.44
CA LEU A 583 -6.85 -37.07 27.33
C LEU A 583 -6.77 -38.53 27.74
N ILE A 584 -5.84 -38.90 28.62
CA ILE A 584 -5.71 -40.28 29.14
C ILE A 584 -6.91 -40.59 30.02
N GLU A 585 -7.33 -39.67 30.90
CA GLU A 585 -8.48 -39.84 31.79
C GLU A 585 -9.79 -39.99 31.00
N HIS A 586 -9.91 -39.32 29.87
CA HIS A 586 -11.14 -39.28 29.05
C HIS A 586 -10.96 -39.94 27.67
N ILE A 587 -10.11 -40.95 27.57
CA ILE A 587 -9.72 -41.59 26.32
C ILE A 587 -10.91 -42.18 25.54
N ASP A 588 -11.90 -42.72 26.27
CA ASP A 588 -13.12 -43.30 25.68
C ASP A 588 -13.93 -42.21 24.97
N LYS A 589 -14.06 -41.00 25.58
CA LYS A 589 -14.73 -39.86 24.99
C LYS A 589 -13.99 -39.29 23.78
N LEU A 590 -12.65 -39.32 23.83
CA LEU A 590 -11.82 -38.94 22.69
C LEU A 590 -12.10 -39.86 21.49
N HIS A 591 -12.17 -41.17 21.70
CA HIS A 591 -12.50 -42.13 20.63
C HIS A 591 -13.93 -41.94 20.10
N GLU A 592 -14.92 -41.75 21.02
CA GLU A 592 -16.31 -41.51 20.66
C GLU A 592 -16.44 -40.25 19.79
N LEU A 593 -15.85 -39.13 20.22
CA LEU A 593 -15.88 -37.85 19.49
C LEU A 593 -15.19 -37.95 18.13
N ALA A 594 -14.00 -38.55 18.07
CA ALA A 594 -13.26 -38.73 16.84
C ALA A 594 -14.04 -39.62 15.82
N ALA A 595 -14.72 -40.66 16.30
CA ALA A 595 -15.55 -41.51 15.43
C ALA A 595 -16.72 -40.74 14.83
N VAL A 596 -17.42 -39.94 15.65
CA VAL A 596 -18.51 -39.09 15.17
C VAL A 596 -18.01 -38.01 14.16
N LEU A 597 -16.83 -37.43 14.41
CA LEU A 597 -16.20 -36.47 13.47
C LEU A 597 -15.83 -37.13 12.14
N ILE A 598 -15.33 -38.36 12.14
CA ILE A 598 -15.03 -39.10 10.92
C ILE A 598 -16.32 -39.37 10.11
N GLU A 599 -17.45 -39.64 10.77
CA GLU A 599 -18.73 -39.94 10.15
C GLU A 599 -19.42 -38.67 9.63
N LYS A 600 -19.58 -37.66 10.49
CA LYS A 600 -20.39 -36.45 10.22
C LYS A 600 -19.61 -35.25 9.71
N GLU A 601 -18.30 -35.23 9.87
CA GLU A 601 -17.36 -34.16 9.52
C GLU A 601 -17.53 -32.87 10.32
N VAL A 602 -18.72 -32.57 10.84
CA VAL A 602 -19.05 -31.39 11.67
C VAL A 602 -19.92 -31.85 12.84
N ILE A 603 -19.63 -31.33 14.01
CA ILE A 603 -20.38 -31.57 15.25
C ILE A 603 -20.77 -30.20 15.84
N SER A 604 -22.08 -29.99 16.01
CA SER A 604 -22.63 -28.80 16.67
C SER A 604 -22.49 -28.85 18.20
N GLU A 605 -22.69 -27.70 18.87
CA GLU A 605 -22.73 -27.60 20.35
C GLU A 605 -23.66 -28.65 20.96
N GLU A 606 -24.89 -28.78 20.46
CA GLU A 606 -25.88 -29.73 20.98
C GLU A 606 -25.44 -31.20 20.83
N GLU A 607 -24.83 -31.53 19.71
CA GLU A 607 -24.33 -32.90 19.46
C GLU A 607 -23.10 -33.19 20.29
N PHE A 608 -22.23 -32.21 20.51
CA PHE A 608 -21.07 -32.31 21.37
C PHE A 608 -21.47 -32.59 22.83
N GLU A 609 -22.38 -31.80 23.40
CA GLU A 609 -22.86 -32.00 24.77
C GLU A 609 -23.53 -33.38 24.97
N LYS A 610 -24.29 -33.90 24.01
CA LYS A 610 -24.89 -35.24 24.06
C LYS A 610 -23.88 -36.38 24.23
N ILE A 611 -22.61 -36.20 23.83
CA ILE A 611 -21.54 -37.18 24.02
C ILE A 611 -21.20 -37.31 25.52
N PHE A 612 -21.38 -36.24 26.30
CA PHE A 612 -21.07 -36.18 27.72
C PHE A 612 -22.25 -36.43 28.66
N GLU A 613 -23.48 -36.35 28.13
CA GLU A 613 -24.70 -36.67 28.93
C GLU A 613 -24.93 -38.17 29.15
N LYS A 614 -24.18 -39.02 28.44
CA LYS A 614 -24.19 -40.49 28.60
C LYS A 614 -23.09 -40.92 29.58
#